data_2441602917c4110535ec1b6a9e2b1bcc
#
_entry.id   2441602917c4110535ec1b6a9e2b1bcc
#
_cell.length_a   1.000
_cell.length_b   1.000
_cell.length_c   1.000
_cell.angle_alpha   90.00
_cell.angle_beta   90.00
_cell.angle_gamma   90.00
#
_symmetry.space_group_name_H-M   'P 1'
#
loop_
_entity.id
_entity.type
_entity.pdbx_description
1 polymer ?
#
loop_
_entity_poly.entity_id
_entity_poly.type
_entity_poly.pdbx_seq_one_letter_code
_entity_poly.pdbx_strand_id
1 'polypeptide(L)'
;MSLDLDTARTIIAGTRAHASGAGFKPMTVVVLDAGGHVVAVEREDGSANKRFEIARAKAHGALSLGLGSRALMNRAEQQPYFIAAATAAVGGALVPVPGGVLVRDGDRLVGAVGVSGDTSDKDEAIAVVGIEATGLTAETG
;
A
#
# COMPACT_ATOMS: atom_id res chain seq x y z
N MET A 1 12.19 -11.05 -10.10
CA MET A 1 12.73 -9.90 -9.34
C MET A 1 12.17 -9.95 -7.92
N SER A 2 12.97 -9.72 -6.92
CA SER A 2 12.49 -9.53 -5.56
C SER A 2 12.26 -8.04 -5.32
N LEU A 3 11.52 -7.69 -4.27
CA LEU A 3 11.31 -6.30 -3.91
C LEU A 3 12.42 -5.87 -2.93
N ASP A 4 13.56 -5.54 -3.51
CA ASP A 4 14.73 -5.07 -2.76
C ASP A 4 14.68 -3.56 -2.47
N LEU A 5 15.68 -3.05 -1.77
CA LEU A 5 15.72 -1.65 -1.36
C LEU A 5 15.75 -0.70 -2.57
N ASP A 6 16.51 -1.01 -3.60
CA ASP A 6 16.60 -0.15 -4.78
C ASP A 6 15.26 -0.09 -5.52
N THR A 7 14.58 -1.23 -5.67
CA THR A 7 13.23 -1.29 -6.24
C THR A 7 12.24 -0.49 -5.38
N ALA A 8 12.29 -0.65 -4.07
CA ALA A 8 11.43 0.08 -3.15
C ALA A 8 11.63 1.61 -3.27
N ARG A 9 12.88 2.06 -3.37
CA ARG A 9 13.18 3.48 -3.57
C ARG A 9 12.64 4.02 -4.88
N THR A 10 12.72 3.24 -5.95
CA THR A 10 12.17 3.62 -7.26
C THR A 10 10.65 3.75 -7.18
N ILE A 11 9.97 2.82 -6.50
CA ILE A 11 8.52 2.90 -6.27
C ILE A 11 8.17 4.19 -5.53
N ILE A 12 8.84 4.47 -4.43
CA ILE A 12 8.58 5.66 -3.61
C ILE A 12 8.81 6.94 -4.42
N ALA A 13 9.90 7.02 -5.15
CA ALA A 13 10.22 8.19 -5.96
C ALA A 13 9.14 8.45 -7.02
N GLY A 14 8.70 7.40 -7.72
CA GLY A 14 7.65 7.51 -8.74
C GLY A 14 6.29 7.90 -8.14
N THR A 15 5.94 7.33 -7.00
CA THR A 15 4.71 7.65 -6.27
C THR A 15 4.70 9.13 -5.87
N ARG A 16 5.78 9.59 -5.25
CA ARG A 16 5.88 10.97 -4.75
C ARG A 16 5.92 12.00 -5.88
N ALA A 17 6.66 11.70 -6.95
CA ALA A 17 6.76 12.60 -8.10
C ALA A 17 5.39 12.80 -8.75
N HIS A 18 4.63 11.74 -8.94
CA HIS A 18 3.29 11.84 -9.53
C HIS A 18 2.34 12.63 -8.63
N ALA A 19 2.35 12.36 -7.34
CA ALA A 19 1.52 13.07 -6.36
C ALA A 19 1.84 14.57 -6.31
N SER A 20 3.12 14.94 -6.32
CA SER A 20 3.56 16.32 -6.32
C SER A 20 3.09 17.04 -7.58
N GLY A 21 3.24 16.41 -8.76
CA GLY A 21 2.78 16.98 -10.02
C GLY A 21 1.27 17.16 -10.10
N ALA A 22 0.50 16.32 -9.39
CA ALA A 22 -0.95 16.40 -9.35
C ALA A 22 -1.50 17.29 -8.22
N GLY A 23 -0.64 17.85 -7.37
CA GLY A 23 -1.04 18.69 -6.25
C GLY A 23 -1.72 17.94 -5.11
N PHE A 24 -1.39 16.67 -4.90
CA PHE A 24 -1.95 15.89 -3.81
C PHE A 24 -1.41 16.35 -2.45
N LYS A 25 -2.18 16.05 -1.39
CA LYS A 25 -1.77 16.35 -0.02
C LYS A 25 -0.54 15.53 0.38
N PRO A 26 0.25 16.02 1.36
CA PRO A 26 1.40 15.28 1.87
C PRO A 26 1.02 13.87 2.30
N MET A 27 1.90 12.91 1.99
CA MET A 27 1.64 11.49 2.22
C MET A 27 2.80 10.79 2.88
N THR A 28 2.53 9.59 3.36
CA THR A 28 3.54 8.61 3.74
C THR A 28 3.41 7.40 2.81
N VAL A 29 4.53 6.94 2.28
CA VAL A 29 4.62 5.77 1.41
C VAL A 29 5.43 4.70 2.12
N VAL A 30 4.86 3.50 2.19
CA VAL A 30 5.50 2.33 2.83
C VAL A 30 5.63 1.23 1.80
N VAL A 31 6.81 0.62 1.71
CA VAL A 31 7.03 -0.56 0.85
C VAL A 31 7.40 -1.74 1.74
N LEU A 32 6.62 -2.82 1.62
CA LEU A 32 6.84 -4.08 2.33
C LEU A 32 7.29 -5.16 1.36
N ASP A 33 8.16 -6.07 1.81
CA ASP A 33 8.47 -7.29 1.07
C ASP A 33 7.34 -8.33 1.22
N ALA A 34 7.48 -9.49 0.58
CA ALA A 34 6.45 -10.53 0.61
C ALA A 34 6.20 -11.10 2.01
N GLY A 35 7.16 -10.98 2.91
CA GLY A 35 7.01 -11.40 4.32
C GLY A 35 6.38 -10.33 5.22
N GLY A 36 6.04 -9.17 4.65
CA GLY A 36 5.47 -8.07 5.42
C GLY A 36 6.49 -7.19 6.15
N HIS A 37 7.78 -7.39 5.87
CA HIS A 37 8.84 -6.57 6.47
C HIS A 37 8.95 -5.22 5.77
N VAL A 38 9.15 -4.16 6.54
CA VAL A 38 9.38 -2.83 5.99
C VAL A 38 10.73 -2.81 5.26
N VAL A 39 10.70 -2.51 3.95
CA VAL A 39 11.91 -2.33 3.14
C VAL A 39 12.30 -0.85 3.12
N ALA A 40 11.34 0.04 2.89
CA ALA A 40 11.57 1.49 2.87
C ALA A 40 10.29 2.24 3.21
N VAL A 41 10.47 3.42 3.79
CA VAL A 41 9.39 4.34 4.12
C VAL A 41 9.87 5.76 3.86
N GLU A 42 9.02 6.59 3.25
CA GLU A 42 9.21 8.04 3.25
C GLU A 42 7.95 8.72 3.73
N ARG A 43 8.11 9.54 4.75
CA ARG A 43 7.05 10.40 5.26
C ARG A 43 7.33 11.82 4.76
N GLU A 44 6.44 12.36 3.92
CA GLU A 44 6.57 13.73 3.44
C GLU A 44 6.35 14.72 4.58
N ASP A 45 7.03 15.88 4.50
CA ASP A 45 6.78 16.97 5.41
C ASP A 45 5.30 17.37 5.39
N GLY A 46 4.72 17.57 6.56
CA GLY A 46 3.31 17.90 6.67
C GLY A 46 2.34 16.72 6.66
N SER A 47 2.81 15.50 6.41
CA SER A 47 1.99 14.30 6.54
C SER A 47 1.53 14.13 8.00
N ALA A 48 0.26 13.79 8.21
CA ALA A 48 -0.30 13.67 9.56
C ALA A 48 0.37 12.55 10.36
N ASN A 49 0.31 12.65 11.70
CA ASN A 49 1.12 11.82 12.61
C ASN A 49 1.00 10.31 12.42
N LYS A 50 -0.17 9.81 12.06
CA LYS A 50 -0.44 8.36 11.98
C LYS A 50 -0.53 7.84 10.55
N ARG A 51 -0.08 8.62 9.57
CA ARG A 51 -0.14 8.17 8.17
C ARG A 51 0.78 6.98 7.90
N PHE A 52 1.92 6.88 8.60
CA PHE A 52 2.76 5.68 8.51
C PHE A 52 2.00 4.43 8.95
N GLU A 53 1.37 4.45 10.12
CA GLU A 53 0.64 3.30 10.66
C GLU A 53 -0.51 2.92 9.73
N ILE A 54 -1.23 3.90 9.17
CA ILE A 54 -2.33 3.64 8.23
C ILE A 54 -1.80 3.07 6.92
N ALA A 55 -0.77 3.68 6.34
CA ALA A 55 -0.16 3.20 5.09
C ALA A 55 0.37 1.78 5.25
N ARG A 56 1.10 1.52 6.34
CA ARG A 56 1.60 0.18 6.66
C ARG A 56 0.46 -0.83 6.81
N ALA A 57 -0.60 -0.47 7.51
CA ALA A 57 -1.74 -1.37 7.73
C ALA A 57 -2.51 -1.65 6.44
N LYS A 58 -2.59 -0.69 5.51
CA LYS A 58 -3.14 -0.95 4.17
C LYS A 58 -2.33 -2.03 3.44
N ALA A 59 -1.02 -1.88 3.40
CA ALA A 59 -0.11 -2.82 2.73
C ALA A 59 -0.06 -4.17 3.46
N HIS A 60 0.08 -4.16 4.78
CA HIS A 60 0.18 -5.38 5.60
C HIS A 60 -1.11 -6.20 5.54
N GLY A 61 -2.27 -5.56 5.62
CA GLY A 61 -3.55 -6.24 5.48
C GLY A 61 -3.71 -6.88 4.11
N ALA A 62 -3.30 -6.17 3.06
CA ALA A 62 -3.32 -6.70 1.69
C ALA A 62 -2.46 -7.97 1.57
N LEU A 63 -1.22 -7.95 2.06
CA LEU A 63 -0.36 -9.13 2.07
C LEU A 63 -0.94 -10.27 2.89
N SER A 64 -1.48 -9.95 4.06
CA SER A 64 -1.99 -10.96 5.00
C SER A 64 -3.16 -11.75 4.42
N LEU A 65 -4.01 -11.12 3.61
CA LEU A 65 -5.18 -11.76 3.01
C LEU A 65 -5.01 -12.09 1.53
N GLY A 66 -3.91 -11.64 0.92
CA GLY A 66 -3.64 -11.90 -0.50
C GLY A 66 -4.51 -11.10 -1.45
N LEU A 67 -5.03 -9.96 -1.03
CA LEU A 67 -5.93 -9.10 -1.79
C LEU A 67 -5.52 -7.64 -1.64
N GLY A 68 -5.58 -6.85 -2.71
CA GLY A 68 -5.42 -5.41 -2.58
C GLY A 68 -6.45 -4.81 -1.63
N SER A 69 -6.11 -3.70 -0.97
CA SER A 69 -6.97 -3.16 0.08
C SER A 69 -8.30 -2.61 -0.41
N ARG A 70 -8.46 -2.35 -1.71
CA ARG A 70 -9.78 -2.08 -2.31
C ARG A 70 -10.70 -3.28 -2.20
N ALA A 71 -10.20 -4.49 -2.46
CA ALA A 71 -10.97 -5.72 -2.28
C ALA A 71 -11.34 -5.94 -0.80
N LEU A 72 -10.44 -5.57 0.11
CA LEU A 72 -10.73 -5.61 1.55
C LEU A 72 -11.85 -4.65 1.93
N MET A 73 -11.90 -3.47 1.32
CA MET A 73 -13.00 -2.51 1.51
C MET A 73 -14.33 -3.11 1.06
N ASN A 74 -14.37 -3.71 -0.13
CA ASN A 74 -15.55 -4.35 -0.65
C ASN A 74 -16.01 -5.48 0.28
N ARG A 75 -15.08 -6.26 0.81
CA ARG A 75 -15.36 -7.31 1.77
C ARG A 75 -15.92 -6.75 3.08
N ALA A 76 -15.36 -5.62 3.55
CA ALA A 76 -15.81 -4.97 4.77
C ALA A 76 -17.27 -4.47 4.64
N GLU A 77 -17.64 -3.99 3.47
CA GLU A 77 -19.01 -3.55 3.21
C GLU A 77 -20.00 -4.71 3.22
N GLN A 78 -19.60 -5.88 2.72
CA GLN A 78 -20.46 -7.05 2.63
C GLN A 78 -20.43 -7.90 3.90
N GLN A 79 -19.28 -8.03 4.53
CA GLN A 79 -19.05 -8.89 5.70
C GLN A 79 -18.14 -8.17 6.71
N PRO A 80 -18.65 -7.12 7.38
CA PRO A 80 -17.83 -6.38 8.35
C PRO A 80 -17.33 -7.26 9.49
N TYR A 81 -18.09 -8.28 9.90
CA TYR A 81 -17.66 -9.23 10.93
C TYR A 81 -16.42 -10.03 10.52
N PHE A 82 -16.27 -10.36 9.23
CA PHE A 82 -15.07 -11.05 8.76
C PHE A 82 -13.85 -10.14 8.88
N ILE A 83 -13.96 -8.91 8.39
CA ILE A 83 -12.83 -7.97 8.44
C ILE A 83 -12.45 -7.64 9.89
N ALA A 84 -13.43 -7.50 10.79
CA ALA A 84 -13.15 -7.28 12.21
C ALA A 84 -12.35 -8.45 12.82
N ALA A 85 -12.78 -9.69 12.56
CA ALA A 85 -12.09 -10.87 13.04
C ALA A 85 -10.70 -11.05 12.39
N ALA A 86 -10.60 -10.83 11.08
CA ALA A 86 -9.34 -10.92 10.35
C ALA A 86 -8.32 -9.88 10.85
N THR A 87 -8.78 -8.67 11.15
CA THR A 87 -7.93 -7.61 11.70
C THR A 87 -7.27 -8.06 13.01
N ALA A 88 -8.04 -8.69 13.88
CA ALA A 88 -7.49 -9.26 15.12
C ALA A 88 -6.50 -10.42 14.83
N ALA A 89 -6.85 -11.29 13.88
CA ALA A 89 -6.02 -12.44 13.54
C ALA A 89 -4.65 -12.07 12.98
N VAL A 90 -4.57 -10.97 12.24
CA VAL A 90 -3.30 -10.49 11.67
C VAL A 90 -2.54 -9.51 12.58
N GLY A 91 -2.96 -9.38 13.83
CA GLY A 91 -2.27 -8.56 14.82
C GLY A 91 -2.63 -7.08 14.80
N GLY A 92 -3.73 -6.70 14.18
CA GLY A 92 -4.28 -5.35 14.18
C GLY A 92 -3.89 -4.48 12.97
N ALA A 93 -2.87 -4.85 12.20
CA ALA A 93 -2.40 -4.05 11.07
C ALA A 93 -3.17 -4.39 9.80
N LEU A 94 -4.39 -3.87 9.71
CA LEU A 94 -5.26 -4.00 8.54
C LEU A 94 -6.19 -2.79 8.47
N VAL A 95 -6.10 -2.03 7.37
CA VAL A 95 -6.98 -0.89 7.10
C VAL A 95 -7.66 -1.15 5.75
N PRO A 96 -8.98 -1.45 5.75
CA PRO A 96 -9.68 -1.94 4.56
C PRO A 96 -10.20 -0.79 3.68
N VAL A 97 -9.29 0.01 3.17
CA VAL A 97 -9.60 1.09 2.20
C VAL A 97 -8.51 1.13 1.14
N PRO A 98 -8.78 1.66 -0.06
CA PRO A 98 -7.78 1.72 -1.13
C PRO A 98 -6.48 2.42 -0.71
N GLY A 99 -5.38 2.01 -1.32
CA GLY A 99 -4.04 2.54 -1.05
C GLY A 99 -3.06 1.47 -0.58
N GLY A 100 -3.49 0.25 -0.32
CA GLY A 100 -2.65 -0.92 -0.14
C GLY A 100 -2.67 -1.77 -1.41
N VAL A 101 -1.58 -1.78 -2.14
CA VAL A 101 -1.50 -2.38 -3.48
C VAL A 101 -0.47 -3.50 -3.47
N LEU A 102 -0.89 -4.69 -3.90
CA LEU A 102 0.03 -5.82 -4.04
C LEU A 102 0.96 -5.60 -5.22
N VAL A 103 2.19 -6.05 -5.07
CA VAL A 103 3.21 -5.97 -6.11
C VAL A 103 3.54 -7.39 -6.58
N ARG A 104 3.41 -7.61 -7.89
CA ARG A 104 3.70 -8.91 -8.49
C ARG A 104 4.78 -8.81 -9.55
N ASP A 105 5.58 -9.86 -9.63
CA ASP A 105 6.48 -10.13 -10.74
C ASP A 105 5.95 -11.36 -11.46
N GLY A 106 5.23 -11.16 -12.57
CA GLY A 106 4.41 -12.20 -13.16
C GLY A 106 3.34 -12.66 -12.16
N ASP A 107 3.31 -13.97 -11.89
CA ASP A 107 2.36 -14.54 -10.92
C ASP A 107 2.87 -14.51 -9.49
N ARG A 108 4.13 -14.13 -9.28
CA ARG A 108 4.76 -14.17 -7.97
C ARG A 108 4.47 -12.89 -7.19
N LEU A 109 3.94 -13.04 -5.99
CA LEU A 109 3.76 -11.92 -5.06
C LEU A 109 5.12 -11.57 -4.44
N VAL A 110 5.59 -10.35 -4.66
CA VAL A 110 6.90 -9.89 -4.17
C VAL A 110 6.83 -8.86 -3.05
N GLY A 111 5.66 -8.27 -2.81
CA GLY A 111 5.47 -7.33 -1.73
C GLY A 111 4.20 -6.53 -1.86
N ALA A 112 4.13 -5.42 -1.15
CA ALA A 112 3.02 -4.48 -1.22
C ALA A 112 3.48 -3.05 -0.95
N VAL A 113 2.73 -2.11 -1.48
CA VAL A 113 2.93 -0.68 -1.25
C VAL A 113 1.70 -0.14 -0.53
N GLY A 114 1.92 0.65 0.51
CA GLY A 114 0.86 1.36 1.20
C GLY A 114 1.07 2.86 1.11
N VAL A 115 0.02 3.59 0.80
CA VAL A 115 0.04 5.05 0.72
C VAL A 115 -1.11 5.60 1.57
N SER A 116 -0.82 6.64 2.34
CA SER A 116 -1.84 7.36 3.11
C SER A 116 -1.50 8.84 3.18
N GLY A 117 -2.43 9.68 2.77
CA GLY A 117 -2.24 11.15 2.79
C GLY A 117 -3.39 11.94 2.23
N ASP A 118 -3.91 11.56 1.10
CA ASP A 118 -5.06 12.20 0.43
C ASP A 118 -6.29 11.27 0.53
N THR A 119 -7.23 11.35 -0.41
CA THR A 119 -8.32 10.39 -0.46
C THR A 119 -7.77 8.99 -0.76
N SER A 120 -8.46 7.96 -0.32
CA SER A 120 -8.02 6.58 -0.54
C SER A 120 -7.86 6.23 -2.01
N ASP A 121 -8.74 6.73 -2.88
CA ASP A 121 -8.63 6.50 -4.32
C ASP A 121 -7.39 7.17 -4.92
N LYS A 122 -7.05 8.36 -4.48
CA LYS A 122 -5.82 9.06 -4.91
C LYS A 122 -4.57 8.35 -4.39
N ASP A 123 -4.60 7.90 -3.13
CA ASP A 123 -3.51 7.14 -2.53
C ASP A 123 -3.23 5.87 -3.35
N GLU A 124 -4.27 5.16 -3.75
CA GLU A 124 -4.14 3.96 -4.60
C GLU A 124 -3.56 4.30 -5.97
N ALA A 125 -4.07 5.34 -6.61
CA ALA A 125 -3.65 5.71 -7.97
C ALA A 125 -2.14 5.99 -8.05
N ILE A 126 -1.60 6.71 -7.08
CA ILE A 126 -0.17 7.02 -7.07
C ILE A 126 0.70 5.82 -6.69
N ALA A 127 0.19 4.91 -5.86
CA ALA A 127 0.89 3.65 -5.58
C ALA A 127 1.06 2.83 -6.86
N VAL A 128 0.01 2.75 -7.68
CA VAL A 128 0.05 2.05 -8.97
C VAL A 128 1.11 2.65 -9.90
N VAL A 129 1.15 3.98 -10.01
CA VAL A 129 2.15 4.66 -10.83
C VAL A 129 3.58 4.32 -10.39
N GLY A 130 3.84 4.35 -9.08
CA GLY A 130 5.15 4.02 -8.54
C GLY A 130 5.56 2.57 -8.83
N ILE A 131 4.63 1.64 -8.66
CA ILE A 131 4.89 0.21 -8.92
C ILE A 131 5.18 -0.01 -10.41
N GLU A 132 4.35 0.52 -11.29
CA GLU A 132 4.49 0.33 -12.73
C GLU A 132 5.76 0.96 -13.29
N ALA A 133 6.30 2.00 -12.66
CA ALA A 133 7.57 2.60 -13.03
C ALA A 133 8.75 1.61 -12.93
N THR A 134 8.62 0.55 -12.15
CA THR A 134 9.66 -0.49 -12.02
C THR A 134 9.49 -1.63 -13.02
N GLY A 135 8.41 -1.66 -13.78
CA GLY A 135 8.05 -2.78 -14.64
C GLY A 135 7.32 -3.91 -13.92
N LEU A 136 7.12 -3.79 -12.61
CA LEU A 136 6.32 -4.74 -11.83
C LEU A 136 4.82 -4.45 -12.01
N THR A 137 3.99 -5.42 -11.66
CA THR A 137 2.54 -5.32 -11.80
C THR A 137 1.89 -4.94 -10.48
N ALA A 138 0.99 -3.97 -10.55
CA ALA A 138 0.18 -3.52 -9.41
C ALA A 138 -1.15 -4.27 -9.39
N GLU A 139 -1.56 -4.75 -8.20
CA GLU A 139 -2.85 -5.40 -7.99
C GLU A 139 -3.60 -4.67 -6.89
N THR A 140 -4.67 -3.97 -7.27
CA THR A 140 -5.43 -3.14 -6.34
C THR A 140 -6.58 -3.87 -5.65
N GLY A 141 -7.07 -4.92 -6.27
CA GLY A 141 -8.21 -5.72 -5.77
C GLY A 141 -9.54 -5.46 -6.48
#